data_e4373732411b62e6dbd86f3aea77d506
#
_entry.id   e4373732411b62e6dbd86f3aea77d506
#
_cell.length_a   1.000
_cell.length_b   1.000
_cell.length_c   1.000
_cell.angle_alpha   90.00
_cell.angle_beta   90.00
_cell.angle_gamma   90.00
#
_symmetry.space_group_name_H-M   'P 1'
#
loop_
_entity.id
_entity.type
_entity.pdbx_description
1 polymer ?
#
loop_
_entity_poly.entity_id
_entity_poly.type
_entity_poly.pdbx_seq_one_letter_code
_entity_poly.pdbx_strand_id
1 'polypeptide(L)'
;MLKIGTFSKLSRLSIRMLRRYDELGLLQPVHTDPFTGYRYYREEQLTTAGRIAALRDMGFGLSAIGTLLEDGGREEVDRHLAGQQRVLEALLAETRQRLRLLDTARAQLRKDESTMEYSVTLKNLPQRRAACVRMTLPSYEAEHQLWQVMARETAPLSLRLEEPCLCSVTYYDGEYREREVDAEAQKTVRGDYPDTEHVRFRTLPAVTFASATFRGPYDKIRAANAAVAAWVRDNGYAFDGPAFNIYHVNPSETDDPEEYVTEVCYPVKKRA
;
A
#
# COMPACT_ATOMS: atom_id res chain seq x y z
N MET A 1 -54.65 -23.35 -6.90
CA MET A 1 -53.35 -23.66 -7.56
C MET A 1 -53.07 -22.66 -8.66
N LEU A 2 -51.88 -22.13 -8.67
CA LEU A 2 -51.40 -21.11 -9.61
C LEU A 2 -50.52 -21.76 -10.68
N LYS A 3 -50.76 -21.46 -11.95
CA LYS A 3 -49.83 -21.84 -13.04
C LYS A 3 -48.51 -21.12 -12.84
N ILE A 4 -47.39 -21.73 -13.25
CA ILE A 4 -46.03 -21.17 -13.12
C ILE A 4 -45.93 -19.70 -13.58
N GLY A 5 -46.61 -19.32 -14.66
CA GLY A 5 -46.64 -17.95 -15.16
C GLY A 5 -47.32 -16.96 -14.20
N THR A 6 -48.44 -17.37 -13.57
CA THR A 6 -49.12 -16.56 -12.55
C THR A 6 -48.26 -16.46 -11.27
N PHE A 7 -47.72 -17.61 -10.83
CA PHE A 7 -46.85 -17.66 -9.66
C PHE A 7 -45.59 -16.80 -9.86
N SER A 8 -44.99 -16.83 -11.06
CA SER A 8 -43.83 -15.96 -11.43
C SER A 8 -44.16 -14.47 -11.27
N LYS A 9 -45.34 -14.04 -11.75
CA LYS A 9 -45.80 -12.64 -11.59
C LYS A 9 -45.98 -12.24 -10.13
N LEU A 10 -46.59 -13.10 -9.32
CA LEU A 10 -46.85 -12.82 -7.92
C LEU A 10 -45.61 -12.87 -7.06
N SER A 11 -44.70 -13.83 -7.30
CA SER A 11 -43.44 -13.98 -6.56
C SER A 11 -42.34 -13.06 -7.04
N ARG A 12 -42.50 -12.39 -8.20
CA ARG A 12 -41.43 -11.62 -8.91
C ARG A 12 -40.17 -12.44 -9.24
N LEU A 13 -40.34 -13.77 -9.32
CA LEU A 13 -39.29 -14.67 -9.77
C LEU A 13 -39.52 -15.05 -11.22
N SER A 14 -38.46 -15.05 -12.05
CA SER A 14 -38.59 -15.49 -13.42
C SER A 14 -38.93 -16.98 -13.50
N ILE A 15 -39.62 -17.41 -14.57
CA ILE A 15 -39.92 -18.82 -14.81
C ILE A 15 -38.65 -19.68 -14.84
N ARG A 16 -37.53 -19.11 -15.38
CA ARG A 16 -36.24 -19.77 -15.39
C ARG A 16 -35.72 -20.03 -13.97
N MET A 17 -35.87 -19.07 -13.07
CA MET A 17 -35.50 -19.24 -11.66
C MET A 17 -36.35 -20.24 -10.95
N LEU A 18 -37.70 -20.22 -11.16
CA LEU A 18 -38.60 -21.19 -10.57
C LEU A 18 -38.27 -22.62 -11.00
N ARG A 19 -37.93 -22.83 -12.27
CA ARG A 19 -37.45 -24.14 -12.76
C ARG A 19 -36.14 -24.55 -12.10
N ARG A 20 -35.22 -23.61 -11.93
CA ARG A 20 -33.95 -23.87 -11.26
C ARG A 20 -34.13 -24.23 -9.77
N TYR A 21 -35.08 -23.58 -9.10
CA TYR A 21 -35.42 -23.89 -7.72
C TYR A 21 -36.11 -25.24 -7.56
N ASP A 22 -36.92 -25.65 -8.54
CA ASP A 22 -37.49 -26.99 -8.61
C ASP A 22 -36.40 -28.05 -8.77
N GLU A 23 -35.48 -27.87 -9.72
CA GLU A 23 -34.33 -28.76 -9.95
C GLU A 23 -33.45 -28.94 -8.70
N LEU A 24 -33.29 -27.89 -7.92
CA LEU A 24 -32.48 -27.88 -6.69
C LEU A 24 -33.26 -28.30 -5.43
N GLY A 25 -34.55 -28.61 -5.56
CA GLY A 25 -35.40 -28.96 -4.41
C GLY A 25 -35.79 -27.77 -3.52
N LEU A 26 -35.38 -26.54 -3.84
CA LEU A 26 -35.61 -25.34 -3.00
C LEU A 26 -37.07 -24.90 -3.02
N LEU A 27 -37.76 -25.05 -4.14
CA LEU A 27 -39.19 -24.69 -4.30
C LEU A 27 -39.78 -25.55 -5.37
N GLN A 28 -40.34 -26.70 -4.96
CA GLN A 28 -40.93 -27.66 -5.88
C GLN A 28 -42.41 -27.33 -6.15
N PRO A 29 -42.88 -27.51 -7.39
CA PRO A 29 -44.30 -27.39 -7.70
C PRO A 29 -45.08 -28.47 -6.96
N VAL A 30 -46.28 -28.15 -6.51
CA VAL A 30 -47.15 -29.13 -5.85
C VAL A 30 -47.76 -30.13 -6.85
N HIS A 31 -47.77 -29.78 -8.13
CA HIS A 31 -48.21 -30.64 -9.21
C HIS A 31 -47.52 -30.27 -10.52
N THR A 32 -47.07 -31.28 -11.24
CA THR A 32 -46.59 -31.11 -12.63
C THR A 32 -47.49 -32.00 -13.50
N ASP A 33 -48.13 -31.39 -14.47
CA ASP A 33 -48.99 -32.10 -15.42
C ASP A 33 -48.13 -33.08 -16.26
N PRO A 34 -48.41 -34.37 -16.20
CA PRO A 34 -47.58 -35.39 -16.86
C PRO A 34 -47.67 -35.34 -18.40
N PHE A 35 -48.69 -34.74 -18.96
CA PHE A 35 -48.88 -34.67 -20.43
C PHE A 35 -48.29 -33.39 -21.04
N THR A 36 -48.44 -32.29 -20.32
CA THR A 36 -48.03 -30.96 -20.81
C THR A 36 -46.74 -30.43 -20.17
N GLY A 37 -46.29 -31.05 -19.08
CA GLY A 37 -45.14 -30.57 -18.29
C GLY A 37 -45.39 -29.25 -17.53
N TYR A 38 -46.66 -28.79 -17.51
CA TYR A 38 -47.00 -27.56 -16.80
C TYR A 38 -46.90 -27.73 -15.29
N ARG A 39 -46.24 -26.76 -14.64
CA ARG A 39 -46.02 -26.71 -13.19
C ARG A 39 -47.06 -25.84 -12.52
N TYR A 40 -47.56 -26.33 -11.38
CA TYR A 40 -48.55 -25.64 -10.55
C TYR A 40 -48.04 -25.50 -9.13
N TYR A 41 -48.27 -24.30 -8.55
CA TYR A 41 -47.86 -23.93 -7.21
C TYR A 41 -49.08 -23.57 -6.36
N ARG A 42 -48.96 -23.64 -5.01
CA ARG A 42 -49.94 -23.11 -4.08
C ARG A 42 -49.60 -21.66 -3.71
N GLU A 43 -50.61 -20.92 -3.24
CA GLU A 43 -50.42 -19.52 -2.80
C GLU A 43 -49.50 -19.44 -1.58
N GLU A 44 -49.57 -20.42 -0.66
CA GLU A 44 -48.73 -20.49 0.53
C GLU A 44 -47.23 -20.55 0.17
N GLN A 45 -46.88 -21.11 -0.99
CA GLN A 45 -45.51 -21.17 -1.47
C GLN A 45 -44.93 -19.78 -1.85
N LEU A 46 -45.77 -18.75 -1.97
CA LEU A 46 -45.29 -17.37 -2.17
C LEU A 46 -44.44 -16.90 -0.99
N THR A 47 -44.74 -17.32 0.23
CA THR A 47 -43.93 -16.99 1.42
C THR A 47 -42.53 -17.59 1.32
N THR A 48 -42.41 -18.85 0.91
CA THR A 48 -41.12 -19.52 0.69
C THR A 48 -40.35 -18.87 -0.46
N ALA A 49 -41.03 -18.55 -1.56
CA ALA A 49 -40.46 -17.83 -2.68
C ALA A 49 -39.88 -16.46 -2.26
N GLY A 50 -40.61 -15.73 -1.41
CA GLY A 50 -40.15 -14.47 -0.84
C GLY A 50 -38.93 -14.61 0.06
N ARG A 51 -38.88 -15.66 0.90
CA ARG A 51 -37.71 -15.97 1.74
C ARG A 51 -36.47 -16.29 0.88
N ILE A 52 -36.62 -17.11 -0.16
CA ILE A 52 -35.52 -17.42 -1.10
C ILE A 52 -34.99 -16.13 -1.75
N ALA A 53 -35.92 -15.27 -2.22
CA ALA A 53 -35.53 -14.01 -2.84
C ALA A 53 -34.74 -13.10 -1.87
N ALA A 54 -35.26 -12.94 -0.65
CA ALA A 54 -34.60 -12.11 0.37
C ALA A 54 -33.18 -12.62 0.72
N LEU A 55 -33.04 -13.94 0.96
CA LEU A 55 -31.72 -14.52 1.27
C LEU A 55 -30.74 -14.37 0.08
N ARG A 56 -31.19 -14.55 -1.14
CA ARG A 56 -30.38 -14.34 -2.34
C ARG A 56 -29.93 -12.89 -2.47
N ASP A 57 -30.84 -11.94 -2.24
CA ASP A 57 -30.53 -10.50 -2.32
C ASP A 57 -29.54 -10.07 -1.21
N MET A 58 -29.47 -10.80 -0.10
CA MET A 58 -28.43 -10.68 0.91
C MET A 58 -27.09 -11.34 0.51
N GLY A 59 -27.04 -12.01 -0.67
CA GLY A 59 -25.80 -12.61 -1.19
C GLY A 59 -25.58 -14.07 -0.78
N PHE A 60 -26.58 -14.76 -0.23
CA PHE A 60 -26.46 -16.19 0.05
C PHE A 60 -26.45 -17.03 -1.22
N GLY A 61 -25.57 -18.02 -1.28
CA GLY A 61 -25.59 -19.05 -2.33
C GLY A 61 -26.78 -20.00 -2.19
N LEU A 62 -27.24 -20.59 -3.31
CA LEU A 62 -28.45 -21.44 -3.32
C LEU A 62 -28.36 -22.65 -2.38
N SER A 63 -27.15 -23.22 -2.19
CA SER A 63 -26.94 -24.30 -1.23
C SER A 63 -27.18 -23.85 0.21
N ALA A 64 -26.65 -22.71 0.61
CA ALA A 64 -26.87 -22.15 1.95
C ALA A 64 -28.33 -21.75 2.17
N ILE A 65 -29.02 -21.27 1.12
CA ILE A 65 -30.48 -21.00 1.17
C ILE A 65 -31.23 -22.28 1.43
N GLY A 66 -30.87 -23.40 0.80
CA GLY A 66 -31.48 -24.71 1.06
C GLY A 66 -31.39 -25.10 2.53
N THR A 67 -30.19 -25.08 3.10
CA THR A 67 -29.99 -25.40 4.52
C THR A 67 -30.78 -24.47 5.45
N LEU A 68 -30.89 -23.18 5.13
CA LEU A 68 -31.63 -22.19 5.93
C LEU A 68 -33.16 -22.37 5.83
N LEU A 69 -33.69 -23.03 4.78
CA LEU A 69 -35.10 -23.30 4.61
C LEU A 69 -35.51 -24.63 5.23
N GLU A 70 -34.61 -25.63 5.30
CA GLU A 70 -34.93 -26.99 5.70
C GLU A 70 -35.09 -27.16 7.20
N ASP A 71 -34.33 -26.52 8.06
CA ASP A 71 -34.51 -26.56 9.52
C ASP A 71 -33.52 -25.73 10.33
N GLY A 72 -33.18 -24.57 9.91
CA GLY A 72 -32.38 -23.70 10.74
C GLY A 72 -33.16 -23.26 11.97
N GLY A 73 -32.91 -23.89 13.13
CA GLY A 73 -33.32 -23.30 14.39
C GLY A 73 -32.91 -21.83 14.40
N ARG A 74 -33.66 -20.98 15.11
CA ARG A 74 -33.43 -19.53 15.12
C ARG A 74 -31.95 -19.15 15.32
N GLU A 75 -31.20 -19.91 16.12
CA GLU A 75 -29.79 -19.72 16.39
C GLU A 75 -28.90 -20.02 15.18
N GLU A 76 -29.25 -20.98 14.36
CA GLU A 76 -28.50 -21.36 13.17
C GLU A 76 -28.68 -20.34 12.04
N VAL A 77 -29.91 -19.89 11.86
CA VAL A 77 -30.22 -18.79 10.93
C VAL A 77 -29.45 -17.52 11.33
N ASP A 78 -29.46 -17.16 12.61
CA ASP A 78 -28.75 -16.00 13.13
C ASP A 78 -27.24 -16.12 12.92
N ARG A 79 -26.66 -17.29 13.14
CA ARG A 79 -25.23 -17.56 12.89
C ARG A 79 -24.86 -17.38 11.42
N HIS A 80 -25.68 -17.84 10.50
CA HIS A 80 -25.48 -17.67 9.06
C HIS A 80 -25.60 -16.19 8.64
N LEU A 81 -26.61 -15.47 9.15
CA LEU A 81 -26.79 -14.05 8.90
C LEU A 81 -25.59 -13.24 9.42
N ALA A 82 -25.12 -13.51 10.65
CA ALA A 82 -23.94 -12.88 11.22
C ALA A 82 -22.66 -13.22 10.45
N GLY A 83 -22.56 -14.42 9.89
CA GLY A 83 -21.48 -14.82 9.00
C GLY A 83 -21.45 -14.00 7.72
N GLN A 84 -22.61 -13.88 7.06
CA GLN A 84 -22.74 -13.10 5.83
C GLN A 84 -22.51 -11.62 6.05
N GLN A 85 -22.97 -11.08 7.18
CA GLN A 85 -22.70 -9.69 7.55
C GLN A 85 -21.20 -9.41 7.65
N ARG A 86 -20.43 -10.30 8.30
CA ARG A 86 -18.97 -10.16 8.39
C ARG A 86 -18.28 -10.16 7.02
N VAL A 87 -18.74 -11.01 6.11
CA VAL A 87 -18.22 -11.05 4.73
C VAL A 87 -18.47 -9.72 4.01
N LEU A 88 -19.68 -9.17 4.12
CA LEU A 88 -20.03 -7.90 3.50
C LEU A 88 -19.28 -6.72 4.13
N GLU A 89 -19.07 -6.72 5.44
CA GLU A 89 -18.28 -5.71 6.15
C GLU A 89 -16.81 -5.73 5.70
N ALA A 90 -16.23 -6.93 5.56
CA ALA A 90 -14.87 -7.08 5.03
C ALA A 90 -14.75 -6.57 3.59
N LEU A 91 -15.70 -6.93 2.72
CA LEU A 91 -15.74 -6.43 1.34
C LEU A 91 -15.90 -4.91 1.27
N LEU A 92 -16.72 -4.34 2.15
CA LEU A 92 -16.89 -2.90 2.27
C LEU A 92 -15.59 -2.20 2.69
N ALA A 93 -14.88 -2.76 3.66
CA ALA A 93 -13.59 -2.23 4.12
C ALA A 93 -12.55 -2.25 2.99
N GLU A 94 -12.44 -3.36 2.27
CA GLU A 94 -11.56 -3.50 1.11
C GLU A 94 -11.92 -2.50 0.00
N THR A 95 -13.21 -2.38 -0.32
CA THR A 95 -13.68 -1.45 -1.35
C THR A 95 -13.39 0.00 -0.97
N ARG A 96 -13.58 0.37 0.30
CA ARG A 96 -13.23 1.71 0.81
C ARG A 96 -11.72 1.97 0.71
N GLN A 97 -10.89 0.98 0.95
CA GLN A 97 -9.44 1.10 0.78
C GLN A 97 -9.07 1.36 -0.69
N ARG A 98 -9.66 0.61 -1.62
CA ARG A 98 -9.47 0.81 -3.08
C ARG A 98 -9.90 2.21 -3.53
N LEU A 99 -11.02 2.71 -3.02
CA LEU A 99 -11.48 4.07 -3.31
C LEU A 99 -10.48 5.12 -2.82
N ARG A 100 -9.94 4.99 -1.60
CA ARG A 100 -8.90 5.90 -1.10
C ARG A 100 -7.66 5.91 -1.99
N LEU A 101 -7.22 4.74 -2.50
CA LEU A 101 -6.09 4.66 -3.44
C LEU A 101 -6.39 5.40 -4.76
N LEU A 102 -7.61 5.26 -5.28
CA LEU A 102 -8.04 5.99 -6.48
C LEU A 102 -8.09 7.49 -6.26
N ASP A 103 -8.60 7.94 -5.11
CA ASP A 103 -8.65 9.37 -4.78
C ASP A 103 -7.23 9.95 -4.64
N THR A 104 -6.30 9.20 -4.03
CA THR A 104 -4.89 9.58 -3.95
C THR A 104 -4.27 9.68 -5.35
N ALA A 105 -4.50 8.67 -6.21
CA ALA A 105 -4.01 8.70 -7.59
C ALA A 105 -4.57 9.87 -8.39
N ARG A 106 -5.86 10.19 -8.25
CA ARG A 106 -6.49 11.36 -8.89
C ARG A 106 -5.93 12.70 -8.37
N ALA A 107 -5.63 12.77 -7.08
CA ALA A 107 -4.99 13.94 -6.49
C ALA A 107 -3.57 14.13 -7.03
N GLN A 108 -2.82 13.04 -7.20
CA GLN A 108 -1.49 13.06 -7.84
C GLN A 108 -1.56 13.52 -9.30
N LEU A 109 -2.46 12.98 -10.11
CA LEU A 109 -2.65 13.40 -11.50
C LEU A 109 -3.01 14.90 -11.63
N ARG A 110 -3.81 15.42 -10.68
CA ARG A 110 -4.11 16.86 -10.63
C ARG A 110 -2.94 17.73 -10.14
N LYS A 111 -2.02 17.15 -9.32
CA LYS A 111 -0.79 17.82 -8.91
C LYS A 111 0.27 17.82 -10.01
N ASP A 112 0.29 16.80 -10.87
CA ASP A 112 1.19 16.73 -12.04
C ASP A 112 0.82 17.79 -13.09
N GLU A 113 -0.45 18.27 -13.13
CA GLU A 113 -0.86 19.44 -13.92
C GLU A 113 -0.45 20.78 -13.27
N SER A 114 -0.19 20.83 -11.96
CA SER A 114 0.46 21.95 -11.28
C SER A 114 1.92 21.55 -11.00
N THR A 115 2.78 21.78 -11.96
CA THR A 115 4.23 21.60 -11.91
C THR A 115 4.79 22.14 -10.59
N MET A 116 4.97 21.31 -9.56
CA MET A 116 6.00 21.61 -8.57
C MET A 116 7.35 21.37 -9.28
N GLU A 117 7.89 22.41 -9.89
CA GLU A 117 9.25 22.40 -10.41
C GLU A 117 10.20 22.19 -9.24
N TYR A 118 10.59 20.91 -9.03
CA TYR A 118 11.73 20.66 -8.16
C TYR A 118 12.96 21.28 -8.81
N SER A 119 13.51 22.31 -8.19
CA SER A 119 14.77 22.91 -8.63
C SER A 119 15.90 21.88 -8.44
N VAL A 120 16.37 21.31 -9.54
CA VAL A 120 17.49 20.38 -9.52
C VAL A 120 18.80 21.16 -9.68
N THR A 121 19.73 20.90 -8.78
CA THR A 121 21.04 21.56 -8.78
C THR A 121 22.17 20.54 -8.83
N LEU A 122 23.24 20.91 -9.55
CA LEU A 122 24.50 20.16 -9.51
C LEU A 122 25.33 20.66 -8.33
N LYS A 123 25.73 19.77 -7.44
CA LYS A 123 26.51 20.07 -6.23
C LYS A 123 27.75 19.20 -6.16
N ASN A 124 28.71 19.66 -5.34
CA ASN A 124 29.90 18.91 -5.02
C ASN A 124 30.06 18.85 -3.50
N LEU A 125 30.21 17.66 -2.94
CA LEU A 125 30.67 17.46 -1.58
C LEU A 125 32.18 17.15 -1.60
N PRO A 126 32.99 17.88 -0.86
CA PRO A 126 34.41 17.59 -0.76
C PRO A 126 34.65 16.27 -0.01
N GLN A 127 35.89 15.81 -0.06
CA GLN A 127 36.37 14.73 0.80
C GLN A 127 36.07 15.08 2.26
N ARG A 128 35.50 14.14 3.04
CA ARG A 128 35.04 14.38 4.40
C ARG A 128 35.24 13.17 5.30
N ARG A 129 35.51 13.39 6.58
CA ARG A 129 35.59 12.35 7.59
C ARG A 129 34.17 12.07 8.12
N ALA A 130 33.79 10.80 8.23
CA ALA A 130 32.45 10.43 8.70
C ALA A 130 32.49 9.18 9.60
N ALA A 131 31.57 9.16 10.56
CA ALA A 131 31.08 7.94 11.21
C ALA A 131 30.09 7.27 10.31
N CYS A 132 30.25 5.98 10.01
CA CYS A 132 29.45 5.21 9.06
C CYS A 132 28.94 3.94 9.72
N VAL A 133 27.63 3.67 9.58
CA VAL A 133 26.98 2.41 10.00
C VAL A 133 26.27 1.82 8.79
N ARG A 134 26.71 0.66 8.32
CA ARG A 134 26.09 -0.06 7.20
C ARG A 134 25.45 -1.35 7.69
N MET A 135 24.18 -1.55 7.34
CA MET A 135 23.41 -2.72 7.71
C MET A 135 22.43 -3.09 6.60
N THR A 136 22.03 -4.34 6.58
CA THR A 136 20.85 -4.77 5.81
C THR A 136 19.61 -4.51 6.64
N LEU A 137 18.71 -3.66 6.15
CA LEU A 137 17.47 -3.27 6.82
C LEU A 137 16.30 -4.12 6.32
N PRO A 138 15.30 -4.40 7.16
CA PRO A 138 14.08 -5.09 6.73
C PRO A 138 13.33 -4.34 5.61
N SER A 139 13.31 -3.00 5.66
CA SER A 139 12.69 -2.10 4.68
C SER A 139 13.27 -0.69 4.83
N TYR A 140 12.91 0.24 3.94
CA TYR A 140 13.33 1.64 4.03
C TYR A 140 12.82 2.34 5.31
N GLU A 141 11.63 1.98 5.81
CA GLU A 141 11.06 2.55 7.05
C GLU A 141 11.89 2.18 8.29
N ALA A 142 12.70 1.13 8.21
CA ALA A 142 13.58 0.69 9.28
C ALA A 142 14.89 1.48 9.38
N GLU A 143 15.10 2.52 8.57
CA GLU A 143 16.30 3.36 8.54
C GLU A 143 16.69 3.90 9.92
N HIS A 144 15.72 4.17 10.80
CA HIS A 144 15.95 4.62 12.16
C HIS A 144 16.90 3.69 12.95
N GLN A 145 16.97 2.39 12.60
CA GLN A 145 17.87 1.43 13.27
C GLN A 145 19.35 1.79 13.06
N LEU A 146 19.72 2.30 11.89
CA LEU A 146 21.09 2.76 11.61
C LEU A 146 21.49 3.89 12.56
N TRP A 147 20.60 4.86 12.74
CA TRP A 147 20.82 6.01 13.61
C TRP A 147 20.84 5.63 15.08
N GLN A 148 20.03 4.65 15.51
CA GLN A 148 20.05 4.10 16.88
C GLN A 148 21.38 3.42 17.19
N VAL A 149 21.89 2.59 16.27
CA VAL A 149 23.19 1.92 16.42
C VAL A 149 24.30 2.97 16.48
N MET A 150 24.30 3.93 15.56
CA MET A 150 25.29 5.02 15.55
C MET A 150 25.28 5.80 16.87
N ALA A 151 24.12 6.23 17.34
CA ALA A 151 23.99 6.99 18.58
C ALA A 151 24.50 6.19 19.80
N ARG A 152 24.07 4.94 19.92
CA ARG A 152 24.46 4.06 21.03
C ARG A 152 25.97 3.85 21.10
N GLU A 153 26.58 3.52 19.98
CA GLU A 153 28.00 3.15 19.95
C GLU A 153 28.95 4.34 19.94
N THR A 154 28.50 5.51 19.49
CA THR A 154 29.33 6.72 19.50
C THR A 154 29.14 7.58 20.76
N ALA A 155 28.12 7.33 21.59
CA ALA A 155 27.89 8.09 22.83
C ALA A 155 29.14 8.16 23.73
N PRO A 156 29.90 7.07 23.97
CA PRO A 156 31.10 7.12 24.82
C PRO A 156 32.26 7.92 24.19
N LEU A 157 32.23 8.13 22.88
CA LEU A 157 33.37 8.72 22.14
C LEU A 157 33.35 10.25 22.14
N SER A 158 32.27 10.89 22.58
CA SER A 158 32.10 12.36 22.62
C SER A 158 32.46 13.00 21.27
N LEU A 159 31.83 12.58 20.18
CA LEU A 159 32.13 13.00 18.82
C LEU A 159 32.07 14.52 18.65
N ARG A 160 33.11 15.11 18.05
CA ARG A 160 33.05 16.47 17.54
C ARG A 160 32.44 16.44 16.13
N LEU A 161 31.31 17.06 15.96
CA LEU A 161 30.62 17.11 14.67
C LEU A 161 31.22 18.21 13.79
N GLU A 162 31.14 18.01 12.48
CA GLU A 162 31.40 19.05 11.49
C GLU A 162 30.31 20.13 11.58
N GLU A 163 30.64 21.37 11.22
CA GLU A 163 29.64 22.45 11.16
C GLU A 163 29.62 23.05 9.75
N PRO A 164 28.53 22.90 9.01
CA PRO A 164 27.32 22.15 9.35
C PRO A 164 27.55 20.63 9.34
N CYS A 165 26.94 19.93 10.28
CA CYS A 165 26.97 18.49 10.30
C CYS A 165 26.09 17.92 9.17
N LEU A 166 26.67 17.08 8.31
CA LEU A 166 25.96 16.39 7.27
C LEU A 166 25.50 15.00 7.75
N CYS A 167 24.19 14.80 7.81
CA CYS A 167 23.57 13.51 8.06
C CYS A 167 22.99 12.97 6.75
N SER A 168 23.44 11.80 6.30
CA SER A 168 22.98 11.19 5.05
C SER A 168 22.86 9.68 5.17
N VAL A 169 22.02 9.09 4.31
CA VAL A 169 21.93 7.63 4.15
C VAL A 169 22.16 7.30 2.68
N THR A 170 23.09 6.40 2.42
CA THR A 170 23.43 5.88 1.10
C THR A 170 22.81 4.49 0.95
N TYR A 171 22.18 4.22 -0.20
CA TYR A 171 21.58 2.94 -0.55
C TYR A 171 22.43 2.26 -1.62
N TYR A 172 22.95 1.06 -1.31
CA TYR A 172 23.91 0.36 -2.16
C TYR A 172 23.29 -0.66 -3.09
N ASP A 173 21.99 -0.93 -2.96
CA ASP A 173 21.30 -1.84 -3.88
C ASP A 173 21.29 -1.28 -5.30
N GLY A 174 21.56 -2.15 -6.28
CA GLY A 174 21.52 -1.79 -7.70
C GLY A 174 20.08 -1.66 -8.27
N GLU A 175 19.06 -1.98 -7.46
CA GLU A 175 17.64 -1.94 -7.81
C GLU A 175 16.82 -1.59 -6.58
N TYR A 176 15.55 -1.22 -6.77
CA TYR A 176 14.62 -1.05 -5.65
C TYR A 176 14.29 -2.39 -5.02
N ARG A 177 14.45 -2.49 -3.69
CA ARG A 177 14.13 -3.67 -2.91
C ARG A 177 13.02 -3.39 -1.91
N GLU A 178 12.02 -4.25 -1.85
CA GLU A 178 10.97 -4.16 -0.83
C GLU A 178 11.47 -4.64 0.54
N ARG A 179 12.50 -5.48 0.56
CA ARG A 179 13.11 -6.09 1.76
C ARG A 179 14.61 -6.24 1.59
N GLU A 180 15.31 -6.40 2.72
CA GLU A 180 16.76 -6.59 2.76
C GLU A 180 17.53 -5.45 2.08
N VAL A 181 17.17 -4.21 2.43
CA VAL A 181 17.76 -2.99 1.88
C VAL A 181 19.16 -2.79 2.45
N ASP A 182 20.18 -2.69 1.60
CA ASP A 182 21.57 -2.42 1.99
C ASP A 182 21.80 -0.90 2.09
N ALA A 183 21.80 -0.40 3.31
CA ALA A 183 21.88 1.02 3.59
C ALA A 183 23.00 1.38 4.58
N GLU A 184 23.57 2.56 4.41
CA GLU A 184 24.62 3.10 5.28
C GLU A 184 24.28 4.51 5.73
N ALA A 185 24.07 4.69 7.03
CA ALA A 185 24.00 6.01 7.63
C ALA A 185 25.41 6.61 7.80
N GLN A 186 25.54 7.88 7.50
CA GLN A 186 26.79 8.63 7.54
C GLN A 186 26.57 9.95 8.27
N LYS A 187 27.48 10.28 9.20
CA LYS A 187 27.47 11.53 9.96
C LYS A 187 28.87 12.14 9.95
N THR A 188 29.01 13.38 9.47
CA THR A 188 30.32 14.04 9.38
C THR A 188 30.88 14.38 10.75
N VAL A 189 32.17 14.10 10.95
CA VAL A 189 32.87 14.28 12.22
C VAL A 189 34.22 14.94 12.02
N ARG A 190 34.69 15.64 13.04
CA ARG A 190 36.06 16.18 13.13
C ARG A 190 36.93 15.31 14.01
N GLY A 191 38.13 14.99 13.54
CA GLY A 191 39.07 14.18 14.30
C GLY A 191 39.02 12.69 13.97
N ASP A 192 39.89 11.95 14.64
CA ASP A 192 40.02 10.51 14.50
C ASP A 192 39.44 9.80 15.74
N TYR A 193 38.71 8.77 15.48
CA TYR A 193 38.06 7.92 16.51
C TYR A 193 38.30 6.45 16.20
N PRO A 194 38.41 5.60 17.21
CA PRO A 194 38.50 4.17 17.00
C PRO A 194 37.17 3.62 16.46
N ASP A 195 37.25 2.65 15.59
CA ASP A 195 36.10 1.89 15.13
C ASP A 195 35.47 1.15 16.32
N THR A 196 34.12 1.00 16.26
CA THR A 196 33.37 0.22 17.22
C THR A 196 32.87 -1.10 16.57
N GLU A 197 31.96 -1.80 17.20
CA GLU A 197 31.41 -3.04 16.65
C GLU A 197 30.78 -2.84 15.27
N HIS A 198 29.95 -1.80 15.10
CA HIS A 198 29.22 -1.51 13.85
C HIS A 198 29.56 -0.17 13.23
N VAL A 199 30.18 0.78 13.97
CA VAL A 199 30.56 2.08 13.42
C VAL A 199 31.99 2.06 12.90
N ARG A 200 32.14 2.51 11.64
CA ARG A 200 33.46 2.70 11.00
C ARG A 200 33.72 4.18 10.77
N PHE A 201 34.87 4.66 11.21
CA PHE A 201 35.32 6.03 10.99
C PHE A 201 36.22 6.09 9.78
N ARG A 202 35.72 6.61 8.66
CA ARG A 202 36.48 6.61 7.39
C ARG A 202 36.34 7.93 6.65
N THR A 203 37.29 8.18 5.78
CA THR A 203 37.24 9.29 4.86
C THR A 203 36.41 8.94 3.64
N LEU A 204 35.33 9.67 3.41
CA LEU A 204 34.50 9.56 2.23
C LEU A 204 35.10 10.42 1.12
N PRO A 205 35.15 9.92 -0.14
CA PRO A 205 35.68 10.68 -1.26
C PRO A 205 34.82 11.90 -1.58
N ALA A 206 35.40 12.84 -2.33
CA ALA A 206 34.62 13.90 -2.96
C ALA A 206 33.60 13.28 -3.97
N VAL A 207 32.42 13.87 -4.04
CA VAL A 207 31.36 13.40 -4.94
C VAL A 207 30.64 14.58 -5.58
N THR A 208 30.47 14.51 -6.91
CA THR A 208 29.59 15.40 -7.66
C THR A 208 28.25 14.72 -7.88
N PHE A 209 27.19 15.42 -7.59
CA PHE A 209 25.83 14.84 -7.65
C PHE A 209 24.80 15.87 -8.09
N ALA A 210 23.76 15.40 -8.75
CA ALA A 210 22.54 16.15 -9.01
C ALA A 210 21.56 15.91 -7.86
N SER A 211 20.94 16.96 -7.35
CA SER A 211 20.03 16.85 -6.21
C SER A 211 18.79 17.71 -6.35
N ALA A 212 17.72 17.24 -5.72
CA ALA A 212 16.48 17.99 -5.51
C ALA A 212 16.11 17.98 -4.03
N THR A 213 15.79 19.16 -3.48
CA THR A 213 15.34 19.30 -2.09
C THR A 213 13.84 19.50 -2.05
N PHE A 214 13.17 18.84 -1.12
CA PHE A 214 11.75 19.03 -0.88
C PHE A 214 11.45 19.13 0.61
N ARG A 215 10.31 19.76 0.92
CA ARG A 215 9.75 19.81 2.27
C ARG A 215 8.49 18.95 2.31
N GLY A 216 8.32 18.21 3.41
CA GLY A 216 7.18 17.37 3.69
C GLY A 216 7.52 15.89 3.76
N PRO A 217 6.49 15.02 3.80
CA PRO A 217 6.65 13.60 4.05
C PRO A 217 7.40 12.88 2.91
N TYR A 218 7.95 11.72 3.22
CA TYR A 218 8.81 10.93 2.31
C TYR A 218 8.10 10.35 1.08
N ASP A 219 6.78 10.41 0.99
CA ASP A 219 6.04 10.04 -0.22
C ASP A 219 6.40 10.92 -1.43
N LYS A 220 6.90 12.15 -1.19
CA LYS A 220 7.39 13.08 -2.21
C LYS A 220 8.72 12.67 -2.86
N ILE A 221 9.47 11.72 -2.27
CA ILE A 221 10.76 11.23 -2.80
C ILE A 221 10.63 10.79 -4.26
N ARG A 222 9.54 10.08 -4.61
CA ARG A 222 9.33 9.58 -5.97
C ARG A 222 9.30 10.70 -7.02
N ALA A 223 8.62 11.80 -6.71
CA ALA A 223 8.53 12.95 -7.62
C ALA A 223 9.87 13.70 -7.71
N ALA A 224 10.59 13.86 -6.59
CA ALA A 224 11.92 14.45 -6.57
C ALA A 224 12.92 13.61 -7.39
N ASN A 225 12.88 12.28 -7.26
CA ASN A 225 13.70 11.36 -8.04
C ASN A 225 13.45 11.49 -9.55
N ALA A 226 12.16 11.61 -9.96
CA ALA A 226 11.80 11.80 -11.35
C ALA A 226 12.34 13.12 -11.92
N ALA A 227 12.29 14.20 -11.13
CA ALA A 227 12.87 15.49 -11.52
C ALA A 227 14.39 15.41 -11.70
N VAL A 228 15.12 14.77 -10.78
CA VAL A 228 16.56 14.55 -10.91
C VAL A 228 16.88 13.71 -12.15
N ALA A 229 16.14 12.65 -12.41
CA ALA A 229 16.35 11.79 -13.56
C ALA A 229 16.15 12.55 -14.90
N ALA A 230 15.12 13.38 -14.98
CA ALA A 230 14.89 14.25 -16.14
C ALA A 230 16.04 15.23 -16.34
N TRP A 231 16.46 15.93 -15.26
CA TRP A 231 17.55 16.89 -15.32
C TRP A 231 18.88 16.23 -15.77
N VAL A 232 19.22 15.05 -15.22
CA VAL A 232 20.45 14.31 -15.58
C VAL A 232 20.46 13.97 -17.08
N ARG A 233 19.32 13.51 -17.63
CA ARG A 233 19.16 13.23 -19.05
C ARG A 233 19.35 14.49 -19.90
N ASP A 234 18.69 15.58 -19.51
CA ASP A 234 18.58 16.80 -20.32
C ASP A 234 19.86 17.65 -20.30
N ASN A 235 20.71 17.47 -19.25
CA ASN A 235 21.97 18.21 -19.08
C ASN A 235 23.23 17.42 -19.47
N GLY A 236 23.09 16.24 -20.07
CA GLY A 236 24.22 15.47 -20.58
C GLY A 236 25.06 14.77 -19.50
N TYR A 237 24.44 14.40 -18.40
CA TYR A 237 25.04 13.60 -17.34
C TYR A 237 24.62 12.15 -17.40
N ALA A 238 25.34 11.28 -16.71
CA ALA A 238 24.99 9.89 -16.41
C ALA A 238 25.14 9.66 -14.91
N PHE A 239 24.32 8.77 -14.35
CA PHE A 239 24.46 8.33 -12.96
C PHE A 239 25.81 7.62 -12.76
N ASP A 240 26.45 7.86 -11.61
CA ASP A 240 27.80 7.37 -11.34
C ASP A 240 27.99 7.00 -9.86
N GLY A 241 27.17 6.11 -9.36
CA GLY A 241 27.28 5.59 -8.00
C GLY A 241 25.92 5.43 -7.30
N PRO A 242 25.96 4.97 -6.05
CA PRO A 242 24.75 4.76 -5.26
C PRO A 242 24.09 6.09 -4.88
N ALA A 243 22.75 6.11 -4.93
CA ALA A 243 21.97 7.25 -4.49
C ALA A 243 22.05 7.41 -2.96
N PHE A 244 21.94 8.66 -2.52
CA PHE A 244 21.89 8.96 -1.09
C PHE A 244 20.92 10.10 -0.79
N ASN A 245 20.39 10.12 0.43
CA ASN A 245 19.57 11.21 0.92
C ASN A 245 20.32 12.00 1.98
N ILE A 246 20.17 13.33 1.96
CA ILE A 246 20.60 14.22 3.03
C ILE A 246 19.37 14.70 3.77
N TYR A 247 19.41 14.60 5.09
CA TYR A 247 18.32 15.01 5.97
C TYR A 247 18.69 16.35 6.63
N HIS A 248 18.06 17.42 6.17
CA HIS A 248 18.26 18.78 6.72
C HIS A 248 17.35 19.02 7.92
N VAL A 249 16.14 18.50 7.91
CA VAL A 249 15.21 18.41 9.05
C VAL A 249 14.62 17.02 9.05
N ASN A 250 14.75 16.30 10.15
CA ASN A 250 14.44 14.89 10.26
C ASN A 250 13.57 14.57 11.48
N PRO A 251 13.06 13.34 11.65
CA PRO A 251 12.19 12.95 12.76
C PRO A 251 12.75 13.12 14.17
N SER A 252 14.05 13.36 14.34
CA SER A 252 14.62 13.68 15.66
C SER A 252 14.51 15.16 16.02
N GLU A 253 14.14 16.02 15.09
CA GLU A 253 14.06 17.48 15.24
C GLU A 253 12.60 17.97 15.27
N THR A 254 11.68 17.24 14.66
CA THR A 254 10.25 17.56 14.63
C THR A 254 9.40 16.30 14.50
N ASP A 255 8.24 16.28 15.16
CA ASP A 255 7.24 15.22 15.05
C ASP A 255 6.27 15.44 13.87
N ASP A 256 6.32 16.62 13.21
CA ASP A 256 5.46 16.95 12.08
C ASP A 256 6.13 16.56 10.74
N PRO A 257 5.63 15.54 10.03
CA PRO A 257 6.18 15.13 8.74
C PRO A 257 6.16 16.23 7.66
N GLU A 258 5.27 17.22 7.76
CA GLU A 258 5.22 18.34 6.82
C GLU A 258 6.41 19.30 6.99
N GLU A 259 7.14 19.23 8.10
CA GLU A 259 8.32 20.02 8.35
C GLU A 259 9.63 19.36 7.90
N TYR A 260 9.65 18.06 7.60
CA TYR A 260 10.84 17.37 7.13
C TYR A 260 11.41 18.07 5.89
N VAL A 261 12.73 18.18 5.83
CA VAL A 261 13.44 18.70 4.68
C VAL A 261 14.46 17.67 4.23
N THR A 262 14.19 17.07 3.09
CA THR A 262 15.01 16.00 2.52
C THR A 262 15.57 16.41 1.17
N GLU A 263 16.83 16.11 0.95
CA GLU A 263 17.50 16.28 -0.33
C GLU A 263 17.85 14.90 -0.89
N VAL A 264 17.26 14.56 -2.03
CA VAL A 264 17.61 13.34 -2.77
C VAL A 264 18.81 13.63 -3.67
N CYS A 265 19.85 12.80 -3.60
CA CYS A 265 21.14 13.04 -4.21
C CYS A 265 21.55 11.85 -5.07
N TYR A 266 21.91 12.13 -6.30
CA TYR A 266 22.38 11.12 -7.26
C TYR A 266 23.77 11.48 -7.77
N PRO A 267 24.81 10.70 -7.43
CA PRO A 267 26.13 10.88 -8.01
C PRO A 267 26.08 10.85 -9.54
N VAL A 268 26.76 11.79 -10.17
CA VAL A 268 26.74 11.94 -11.63
C VAL A 268 28.13 12.26 -12.18
N LYS A 269 28.32 11.83 -13.44
CA LYS A 269 29.47 12.24 -14.29
C LYS A 269 28.97 12.76 -15.62
N LYS A 270 29.75 13.65 -16.25
CA LYS A 270 29.45 14.08 -17.63
C LYS A 270 29.55 12.88 -18.56
N ARG A 271 28.56 12.79 -19.48
CA ARG A 271 28.68 11.85 -20.61
C ARG A 271 29.85 12.30 -21.49
N ALA A 272 30.64 11.30 -21.93
CA ALA A 272 31.73 11.53 -22.87
C ALA A 272 31.19 11.91 -24.24
#